data_3429a85042466e71860a6d7aa862cd87
#
_entry.id   3429a85042466e71860a6d7aa862cd87
#
_cell.length_a   1.000
_cell.length_b   1.000
_cell.length_c   1.000
_cell.angle_alpha   90.00
_cell.angle_beta   90.00
_cell.angle_gamma   90.00
#
_symmetry.space_group_name_H-M   'P 1'
#
loop_
_entity.id
_entity.type
_entity.pdbx_description
1 polymer ?
#
loop_
_entity_poly.entity_id
_entity_poly.type
_entity_poly.pdbx_seq_one_letter_code
_entity_poly.pdbx_strand_id
1 'polypeptide(L)'
;GGQLDPTRIDICDLSRTQQEPLLAKVRKRLRSQYGFTRNPKNKFGIDAVYSLEPVRYPGSGDDNERSSGVIAGLNPAGFGTTMAVTASFGLAAASYVLKRIAAV
;
A
#
# COMPACT_ATOMS: atom_id res chain seq x y z
N GLY A 1 6.79 0.48 2.66
CA GLY A 1 8.20 0.46 2.33
C GLY A 1 8.49 -0.10 0.96
N GLY A 2 9.68 0.15 0.49
CA GLY A 2 10.11 -0.36 -0.80
C GLY A 2 9.62 0.43 -2.00
N GLN A 3 9.07 1.61 -1.79
CA GLN A 3 8.57 2.46 -2.85
C GLN A 3 9.24 3.83 -2.76
N LEU A 4 9.50 4.44 -3.90
CA LEU A 4 10.27 5.68 -3.97
C LEU A 4 9.56 6.80 -4.72
N ASP A 5 8.53 6.47 -5.50
CA ASP A 5 7.93 7.44 -6.43
C ASP A 5 6.54 7.87 -5.95
N PRO A 6 6.42 9.08 -5.39
CA PRO A 6 5.13 9.57 -4.89
C PRO A 6 4.15 9.91 -6.03
N THR A 7 4.61 10.00 -7.26
CA THR A 7 3.72 10.31 -8.37
C THR A 7 2.85 9.14 -8.79
N ARG A 8 3.12 7.95 -8.24
CA ARG A 8 2.34 6.75 -8.56
C ARG A 8 1.28 6.43 -7.52
N ILE A 9 1.04 7.37 -6.61
CA ILE A 9 0.00 7.23 -5.60
C ILE A 9 -1.36 7.46 -6.26
N ASP A 10 -2.30 6.61 -5.93
CA ASP A 10 -3.65 6.68 -6.47
C ASP A 10 -4.67 6.34 -5.39
N ILE A 11 -5.92 6.61 -5.64
CA ILE A 11 -7.01 6.33 -4.71
C ILE A 11 -8.10 5.59 -5.46
N CYS A 12 -8.49 4.43 -4.93
CA CYS A 12 -9.61 3.69 -5.50
C CYS A 12 -10.20 2.78 -4.42
N ASP A 13 -11.29 2.11 -4.76
CA ASP A 13 -11.91 1.19 -3.82
C ASP A 13 -10.90 0.11 -3.41
N LEU A 14 -10.90 -0.24 -2.12
CA LEU A 14 -9.96 -1.22 -1.58
C LEU A 14 -9.97 -2.53 -2.37
N SER A 15 -11.13 -2.92 -2.88
CA SER A 15 -11.23 -4.17 -3.65
C SER A 15 -10.46 -4.12 -4.97
N ARG A 16 -10.07 -2.94 -5.42
CA ARG A 16 -9.40 -2.75 -6.73
C ARG A 16 -7.91 -2.40 -6.60
N THR A 17 -7.40 -2.29 -5.38
CA THR A 17 -6.01 -1.89 -5.20
C THR A 17 -5.05 -2.99 -5.65
N GLN A 18 -3.86 -2.58 -6.08
CA GLN A 18 -2.81 -3.46 -6.58
C GLN A 18 -1.47 -3.05 -5.97
N GLN A 19 -0.48 -3.91 -6.10
CA GLN A 19 0.92 -3.62 -5.71
C GLN A 19 1.10 -3.24 -4.24
N GLU A 20 0.19 -3.64 -3.37
CA GLU A 20 0.24 -3.26 -1.97
C GLU A 20 -0.01 -4.49 -1.09
N PRO A 21 1.07 -5.09 -0.56
CA PRO A 21 0.92 -6.31 0.22
C PRO A 21 0.05 -6.18 1.47
N LEU A 22 0.13 -5.04 2.14
CA LEU A 22 -0.69 -4.82 3.33
C LEU A 22 -2.17 -4.79 2.97
N LEU A 23 -2.52 -4.08 1.92
CA LEU A 23 -3.91 -3.99 1.50
C LEU A 23 -4.43 -5.35 1.03
N ALA A 24 -3.55 -6.16 0.43
CA ALA A 24 -3.95 -7.51 0.03
C ALA A 24 -4.34 -8.34 1.25
N LYS A 25 -3.59 -8.21 2.35
CA LYS A 25 -3.91 -8.91 3.59
C LYS A 25 -5.20 -8.38 4.20
N VAL A 26 -5.41 -7.07 4.13
CA VAL A 26 -6.63 -6.47 4.65
C VAL A 26 -7.84 -6.98 3.86
N ARG A 27 -7.74 -7.00 2.52
CA ARG A 27 -8.83 -7.54 1.70
C ARG A 27 -9.17 -8.98 2.08
N LYS A 28 -8.14 -9.80 2.24
CA LYS A 28 -8.34 -11.20 2.58
C LYS A 28 -9.06 -11.33 3.92
N ARG A 29 -8.65 -10.54 4.90
CA ARG A 29 -9.24 -10.59 6.22
C ARG A 29 -10.68 -10.11 6.22
N LEU A 30 -10.97 -9.05 5.48
CA LEU A 30 -12.33 -8.55 5.39
C LEU A 30 -13.27 -9.58 4.78
N ARG A 31 -12.78 -10.30 3.76
CA ARG A 31 -13.58 -11.36 3.13
C ARG A 31 -13.77 -12.56 4.04
N SER A 32 -12.72 -12.96 4.75
CA SER A 32 -12.79 -14.18 5.56
C SER A 32 -13.44 -13.99 6.92
N GLN A 33 -13.30 -12.81 7.53
CA GLN A 33 -13.75 -12.59 8.90
C GLN A 33 -14.90 -11.60 9.04
N TYR A 34 -15.13 -10.75 8.07
CA TYR A 34 -16.11 -9.69 8.17
C TYR A 34 -17.17 -9.74 7.08
N GLY A 35 -17.23 -10.83 6.34
CA GLY A 35 -18.30 -11.04 5.37
C GLY A 35 -18.30 -10.15 4.14
N PHE A 36 -17.17 -9.54 3.82
CA PHE A 36 -17.08 -8.70 2.63
C PHE A 36 -17.18 -9.57 1.37
N THR A 37 -17.68 -8.96 0.30
CA THR A 37 -17.93 -9.67 -0.95
C THR A 37 -16.68 -10.32 -1.53
N ARG A 38 -16.86 -11.52 -2.09
CA ARG A 38 -15.82 -12.19 -2.84
C ARG A 38 -16.03 -12.03 -4.34
N ASN A 39 -17.15 -11.41 -4.73
CA ASN A 39 -17.46 -11.20 -6.14
C ASN A 39 -16.63 -10.04 -6.67
N PRO A 40 -15.79 -10.25 -7.69
CA PRO A 40 -14.94 -9.19 -8.21
C PRO A 40 -15.72 -8.06 -8.87
N LYS A 41 -16.99 -8.26 -9.15
CA LYS A 41 -17.83 -7.20 -9.73
C LYS A 41 -18.31 -6.22 -8.66
N ASN A 42 -18.27 -6.61 -7.39
CA ASN A 42 -18.77 -5.78 -6.31
C ASN A 42 -17.61 -5.08 -5.61
N LYS A 43 -17.80 -3.81 -5.28
CA LYS A 43 -16.81 -3.03 -4.56
C LYS A 43 -17.04 -3.18 -3.06
N PHE A 44 -16.00 -2.88 -2.28
CA PHE A 44 -16.11 -2.91 -0.83
C PHE A 44 -16.78 -1.65 -0.28
N GLY A 45 -16.67 -0.55 -1.01
CA GLY A 45 -17.20 0.73 -0.52
C GLY A 45 -16.21 1.46 0.38
N ILE A 46 -14.95 1.07 0.36
CA ILE A 46 -13.91 1.69 1.18
C ILE A 46 -12.86 2.23 0.23
N ASP A 47 -12.63 3.54 0.26
CA ASP A 47 -11.60 4.13 -0.58
C ASP A 47 -10.24 3.96 0.07
N ALA A 48 -9.26 3.58 -0.70
CA ALA A 48 -7.91 3.34 -0.21
C ALA A 48 -6.90 4.15 -1.00
N VAL A 49 -5.91 4.67 -0.29
CA VAL A 49 -4.77 5.37 -0.89
C VAL A 49 -3.67 4.34 -1.02
N TYR A 50 -3.12 4.18 -2.20
CA TYR A 50 -2.10 3.18 -2.45
C TYR A 50 -1.18 3.62 -3.57
N SER A 51 -0.10 2.87 -3.80
CA SER A 51 0.82 3.16 -4.88
C SER A 51 0.80 2.05 -5.91
N LEU A 52 0.86 2.45 -7.18
CA LEU A 52 0.97 1.50 -8.29
C LEU A 52 2.42 1.08 -8.48
N GLU A 53 3.33 1.69 -7.75
CA GLU A 53 4.74 1.36 -7.87
C GLU A 53 5.03 -0.04 -7.31
N PRO A 54 5.72 -0.90 -8.07
CA PRO A 54 6.11 -2.20 -7.54
C PRO A 54 7.01 -2.04 -6.31
N VAL A 55 6.79 -2.87 -5.30
CA VAL A 55 7.60 -2.82 -4.10
C VAL A 55 9.02 -3.29 -4.42
N ARG A 56 10.00 -2.53 -3.97
CA ARG A 56 11.41 -2.88 -4.17
C ARG A 56 11.99 -3.34 -2.85
N TYR A 57 12.61 -4.50 -2.89
CA TYR A 57 13.22 -5.05 -1.68
C TYR A 57 14.72 -4.81 -1.75
N PRO A 58 15.34 -4.33 -0.68
CA PRO A 58 16.77 -4.18 -0.64
C PRO A 58 17.42 -5.50 -1.00
N GLY A 59 18.41 -5.46 -1.91
CA GLY A 59 19.09 -6.67 -2.27
C GLY A 59 18.28 -7.62 -3.13
N SER A 60 17.17 -7.17 -3.73
CA SER A 60 16.38 -8.05 -4.56
C SER A 60 17.23 -8.50 -5.73
N GLY A 61 17.31 -9.78 -5.95
CA GLY A 61 18.15 -10.33 -6.98
C GLY A 61 19.49 -10.82 -6.44
N ASP A 62 19.80 -10.53 -5.20
CA ASP A 62 21.05 -10.96 -4.59
C ASP A 62 20.74 -11.57 -3.23
N ASP A 63 20.88 -12.88 -3.12
CA ASP A 63 20.56 -13.57 -1.89
C ASP A 63 21.46 -13.15 -0.73
N ASN A 64 22.69 -12.82 -1.02
CA ASN A 64 23.60 -12.42 0.04
C ASN A 64 23.17 -11.09 0.63
N GLU A 65 22.77 -10.18 -0.20
CA GLU A 65 22.31 -8.90 0.27
C GLU A 65 21.01 -9.09 1.03
N ARG A 66 20.21 -10.02 0.59
CA ARG A 66 18.98 -10.30 1.27
C ARG A 66 19.23 -10.83 2.66
N SER A 67 20.21 -11.70 2.77
CA SER A 67 20.58 -12.23 4.06
C SER A 67 21.09 -11.12 4.94
N SER A 68 21.85 -10.23 4.37
CA SER A 68 22.34 -9.10 5.11
C SER A 68 21.21 -8.18 5.44
N GLY A 69 20.30 -8.09 4.54
CA GLY A 69 19.18 -7.21 4.75
C GLY A 69 18.42 -7.58 5.97
N VAL A 70 18.54 -8.80 6.31
CA VAL A 70 17.87 -9.22 7.50
C VAL A 70 18.45 -8.42 8.61
N ILE A 71 19.61 -8.10 8.44
CA ILE A 71 20.22 -7.26 9.35
C ILE A 71 19.42 -6.12 9.58
N ALA A 72 18.89 -5.81 8.60
CA ALA A 72 18.00 -4.82 8.80
C ALA A 72 16.89 -5.33 9.62
N GLY A 73 17.08 -6.19 10.48
CA GLY A 73 16.09 -6.44 11.47
C GLY A 73 15.42 -5.16 11.84
N LEU A 74 16.00 -4.11 11.41
CA LEU A 74 15.49 -2.80 11.50
C LEU A 74 14.26 -2.63 10.71
N ASN A 75 14.21 -3.27 9.61
CA ASN A 75 13.07 -3.20 8.73
C ASN A 75 12.70 -4.64 8.44
N PRO A 76 11.85 -5.21 9.28
CA PRO A 76 11.55 -6.63 9.22
C PRO A 76 11.05 -7.10 7.88
N ALA A 77 10.45 -6.23 7.11
CA ALA A 77 9.96 -6.62 5.81
C ALA A 77 11.03 -6.51 4.74
N GLY A 78 12.23 -6.06 5.12
CA GLY A 78 13.30 -5.89 4.17
C GLY A 78 13.11 -4.72 3.26
N PHE A 79 12.19 -3.82 3.60
CA PHE A 79 11.89 -2.67 2.75
C PHE A 79 12.62 -1.44 3.21
N GLY A 80 13.11 -0.67 2.26
CA GLY A 80 13.47 0.70 2.56
C GLY A 80 12.19 1.52 2.66
N THR A 81 12.21 2.56 3.44
CA THR A 81 11.08 3.47 3.57
C THR A 81 11.56 4.89 3.33
N THR A 82 10.89 5.61 2.47
CA THR A 82 11.23 7.00 2.22
C THR A 82 10.09 7.90 2.64
N MET A 83 10.45 9.01 3.29
CA MET A 83 9.48 10.00 3.72
C MET A 83 8.71 10.56 2.53
N ALA A 84 9.34 10.63 1.36
CA ALA A 84 8.69 11.16 0.17
C ALA A 84 7.41 10.42 -0.15
N VAL A 85 7.41 9.09 -0.03
CA VAL A 85 6.22 8.30 -0.31
C VAL A 85 5.26 8.30 0.88
N THR A 86 5.79 8.07 2.08
CA THR A 86 4.95 7.99 3.28
C THR A 86 4.20 9.29 3.53
N ALA A 87 4.89 10.43 3.44
CA ALA A 87 4.26 11.72 3.64
C ALA A 87 3.25 12.01 2.53
N SER A 88 3.56 11.60 1.31
CA SER A 88 2.65 11.83 0.18
C SER A 88 1.37 11.01 0.31
N PHE A 89 1.44 9.80 0.85
CA PHE A 89 0.24 9.03 1.15
C PHE A 89 -0.65 9.81 2.12
N GLY A 90 -0.05 10.34 3.18
CA GLY A 90 -0.80 11.12 4.17
C GLY A 90 -1.42 12.38 3.57
N LEU A 91 -0.68 13.09 2.72
CA LEU A 91 -1.16 14.29 2.09
C LEU A 91 -2.26 13.98 1.07
N ALA A 92 -2.12 12.90 0.32
CA ALA A 92 -3.15 12.49 -0.63
C ALA A 92 -4.44 12.12 0.10
N ALA A 93 -4.33 11.40 1.20
CA ALA A 93 -5.49 11.04 2.01
C ALA A 93 -6.15 12.27 2.59
N ALA A 94 -5.36 13.20 3.11
CA ALA A 94 -5.89 14.45 3.68
C ALA A 94 -6.62 15.27 2.61
N SER A 95 -6.03 15.38 1.43
CA SER A 95 -6.65 16.10 0.32
C SER A 95 -7.98 15.48 -0.06
N TYR A 96 -8.04 14.16 -0.12
CA TYR A 96 -9.25 13.43 -0.47
C TYR A 96 -10.35 13.72 0.55
N VAL A 97 -10.02 13.65 1.84
CA VAL A 97 -10.98 13.90 2.92
C VAL A 97 -11.47 15.35 2.86
N LEU A 98 -10.56 16.30 2.66
CA LEU A 98 -10.93 17.70 2.61
C LEU A 98 -11.88 17.98 1.44
N LYS A 99 -11.63 17.36 0.29
CA LYS A 99 -12.53 17.53 -0.86
C LYS A 99 -13.90 16.97 -0.56
N ARG A 100 -13.99 15.86 0.14
CA ARG A 100 -15.27 15.26 0.49
C ARG A 100 -16.02 16.12 1.50
N ILE A 101 -15.32 16.67 2.48
CA ILE A 101 -15.94 17.54 3.49
C ILE A 101 -16.43 18.84 2.83
N ALA A 102 -15.63 19.40 1.94
CA ALA A 102 -15.98 20.66 1.26
C ALA A 102 -16.94 20.46 0.10
N ALA A 103 -17.24 19.23 -0.26
CA ALA A 103 -18.11 18.89 -1.39
C ALA A 103 -17.57 19.44 -2.71
N VAL A 104 -16.27 19.38 -2.89
CA VAL A 104 -15.62 19.93 -4.08
C VAL A 104 -15.23 18.82 -5.04
#